data_6d63901be5a646998a90ddcfef876b76
#
_entry.id   6d63901be5a646998a90ddcfef876b76
#
_cell.length_a   1.000
_cell.length_b   1.000
_cell.length_c   1.000
_cell.angle_alpha   90.00
_cell.angle_beta   90.00
_cell.angle_gamma   90.00
#
_symmetry.space_group_name_H-M   'P 1'
#
loop_
_entity.id
_entity.type
_entity.pdbx_description
1 polymer ?
#
loop_
_entity_poly.entity_id
_entity_poly.type
_entity_poly.pdbx_seq_one_letter_code
_entity_poly.pdbx_strand_id
1 'polypeptide(L)'
;MTSSAAVASVRDVSKTFGARKALNGVSVEVAAGEMVALIGPSGSGKSTLLRSITGLQSIDNGPGVIEVFGTVVQKNGRTTSAVRAARQTLGMIFQQFNLVGRLSLFSNVMLGALGRVPGWRGLAGAWPSEDKTRAMAALHRVGVADYAAQRANTLSGGQQQRGAIARAIVQGAKAILADEPVASLDPVSARKVMELLVELNQRDGMGVIVTLHQVDYAIRYCNRVVALKAGKIVYDGPSSGLDTKTLIDIYGPEFEDAFWEAKA
;
A
#
# COMPACT_ATOMS: atom_id res chain seq x y z
N MET A 1 10.18 25.60 -10.36
CA MET A 1 9.50 24.57 -9.56
C MET A 1 9.75 23.25 -10.26
N THR A 2 10.70 22.46 -9.79
CA THR A 2 10.96 21.10 -10.30
C THR A 2 9.75 20.25 -9.94
N SER A 3 8.96 19.86 -10.94
CA SER A 3 7.87 18.90 -10.75
C SER A 3 8.44 17.64 -10.11
N SER A 4 8.12 17.42 -8.84
CA SER A 4 8.47 16.16 -8.17
C SER A 4 7.77 15.04 -8.95
N ALA A 5 8.54 14.04 -9.39
CA ALA A 5 8.00 12.94 -10.16
C ALA A 5 6.91 12.21 -9.36
N ALA A 6 5.78 11.92 -10.01
CA ALA A 6 4.66 11.20 -9.41
C ALA A 6 5.14 9.89 -8.76
N VAL A 7 4.52 9.50 -7.63
CA VAL A 7 4.74 8.18 -7.01
C VAL A 7 4.44 7.07 -8.01
N ALA A 8 3.28 7.18 -8.68
CA ALA A 8 2.87 6.25 -9.71
C ALA A 8 2.09 6.99 -10.80
N SER A 9 2.43 6.71 -12.06
CA SER A 9 1.64 7.09 -13.23
C SER A 9 1.22 5.80 -13.94
N VAL A 10 -0.07 5.58 -14.01
CA VAL A 10 -0.70 4.42 -14.64
C VAL A 10 -1.49 4.96 -15.83
N ARG A 11 -1.21 4.47 -17.04
CA ARG A 11 -1.88 4.90 -18.27
C ARG A 11 -2.41 3.70 -19.04
N ASP A 12 -3.71 3.70 -19.30
CA ASP A 12 -4.46 2.72 -20.11
C ASP A 12 -4.13 1.26 -19.76
N VAL A 13 -4.10 0.95 -18.46
CA VAL A 13 -3.72 -0.36 -17.96
C VAL A 13 -4.91 -1.30 -17.90
N SER A 14 -4.76 -2.45 -18.50
CA SER A 14 -5.72 -3.57 -18.44
C SER A 14 -5.08 -4.80 -17.82
N LYS A 15 -5.89 -5.59 -17.10
CA LYS A 15 -5.51 -6.90 -16.56
C LYS A 15 -6.66 -7.86 -16.55
N THR A 16 -6.47 -9.02 -17.18
CA THR A 16 -7.44 -10.10 -17.29
C THR A 16 -6.95 -11.34 -16.57
N PHE A 17 -7.83 -12.03 -15.87
CA PHE A 17 -7.63 -13.34 -15.25
C PHE A 17 -8.72 -14.30 -15.77
N GLY A 18 -8.34 -15.21 -16.64
CA GLY A 18 -9.33 -16.05 -17.35
C GLY A 18 -10.35 -15.19 -18.10
N ALA A 19 -11.63 -15.35 -17.80
CA ALA A 19 -12.71 -14.55 -18.41
C ALA A 19 -12.93 -13.19 -17.71
N ARG A 20 -12.33 -12.96 -16.53
CA ARG A 20 -12.57 -11.76 -15.73
C ARG A 20 -11.54 -10.66 -16.02
N LYS A 21 -12.03 -9.51 -16.48
CA LYS A 21 -11.21 -8.30 -16.65
C LYS A 21 -11.15 -7.53 -15.34
N ALA A 22 -10.04 -7.68 -14.59
CA ALA A 22 -9.85 -7.06 -13.29
C ALA A 22 -9.47 -5.58 -13.38
N LEU A 23 -8.75 -5.17 -14.45
CA LEU A 23 -8.50 -3.78 -14.81
C LEU A 23 -8.88 -3.60 -16.28
N ASN A 24 -9.50 -2.48 -16.62
CA ASN A 24 -10.05 -2.20 -17.94
C ASN A 24 -9.78 -0.77 -18.38
N GLY A 25 -8.59 -0.52 -18.96
CA GLY A 25 -8.18 0.80 -19.42
C GLY A 25 -8.00 1.81 -18.27
N VAL A 26 -7.44 1.36 -17.13
CA VAL A 26 -7.26 2.20 -15.94
C VAL A 26 -6.15 3.22 -16.18
N SER A 27 -6.47 4.50 -15.93
CA SER A 27 -5.49 5.59 -15.90
C SER A 27 -5.64 6.39 -14.62
N VAL A 28 -4.54 6.53 -13.87
CA VAL A 28 -4.49 7.31 -12.63
C VAL A 28 -3.05 7.75 -12.37
N GLU A 29 -2.89 8.94 -11.85
CA GLU A 29 -1.61 9.47 -11.40
C GLU A 29 -1.71 9.81 -9.90
N VAL A 30 -0.69 9.45 -9.14
CA VAL A 30 -0.57 9.79 -7.72
C VAL A 30 0.70 10.60 -7.53
N ALA A 31 0.54 11.82 -7.06
CA ALA A 31 1.65 12.74 -6.86
C ALA A 31 2.57 12.32 -5.70
N ALA A 32 3.81 12.82 -5.70
CA ALA A 32 4.71 12.63 -4.56
C ALA A 32 4.14 13.33 -3.31
N GLY A 33 4.19 12.65 -2.16
CA GLY A 33 3.65 13.17 -0.90
C GLY A 33 2.12 13.16 -0.81
N GLU A 34 1.40 12.66 -1.81
CA GLU A 34 -0.05 12.54 -1.77
C GLU A 34 -0.50 11.31 -1.00
N MET A 35 -1.60 11.42 -0.25
CA MET A 35 -2.26 10.27 0.39
C MET A 35 -3.61 10.01 -0.28
N VAL A 36 -3.71 8.87 -0.98
CA VAL A 36 -4.85 8.49 -1.80
C VAL A 36 -5.48 7.20 -1.28
N ALA A 37 -6.79 7.21 -1.09
CA ALA A 37 -7.55 5.99 -0.83
C ALA A 37 -8.06 5.38 -2.15
N LEU A 38 -7.85 4.08 -2.33
CA LEU A 38 -8.52 3.29 -3.35
C LEU A 38 -9.72 2.58 -2.71
N ILE A 39 -10.94 2.90 -3.15
CA ILE A 39 -12.17 2.31 -2.65
C ILE A 39 -12.94 1.57 -3.76
N GLY A 40 -14.00 0.87 -3.38
CA GLY A 40 -14.90 0.15 -4.29
C GLY A 40 -15.20 -1.27 -3.82
N PRO A 41 -16.19 -1.93 -4.44
CA PRO A 41 -16.65 -3.25 -4.05
C PRO A 41 -15.53 -4.31 -4.06
N SER A 42 -15.76 -5.42 -3.36
CA SER A 42 -14.85 -6.56 -3.42
C SER A 42 -14.69 -7.02 -4.88
N GLY A 43 -13.45 -7.22 -5.28
CA GLY A 43 -13.12 -7.63 -6.63
C GLY A 43 -13.21 -6.53 -7.69
N SER A 44 -13.31 -5.25 -7.33
CA SER A 44 -13.30 -4.12 -8.29
C SER A 44 -11.96 -3.87 -8.98
N GLY A 45 -10.85 -4.49 -8.50
CA GLY A 45 -9.52 -4.35 -9.10
C GLY A 45 -8.49 -3.61 -8.26
N LYS A 46 -8.82 -3.13 -7.05
CA LYS A 46 -7.93 -2.35 -6.16
C LYS A 46 -6.58 -3.02 -5.91
N SER A 47 -6.59 -4.23 -5.35
CA SER A 47 -5.36 -4.98 -5.06
C SER A 47 -4.59 -5.34 -6.34
N THR A 48 -5.30 -5.58 -7.45
CA THR A 48 -4.67 -5.82 -8.76
C THR A 48 -3.93 -4.57 -9.22
N LEU A 49 -4.52 -3.39 -9.07
CA LEU A 49 -3.87 -2.11 -9.41
C LEU A 49 -2.61 -1.89 -8.56
N LEU A 50 -2.69 -2.04 -7.22
CA LEU A 50 -1.52 -1.90 -6.35
C LEU A 50 -0.39 -2.88 -6.74
N ARG A 51 -0.73 -4.15 -6.96
CA ARG A 51 0.23 -5.17 -7.36
C ARG A 51 0.81 -4.92 -8.76
N SER A 52 0.04 -4.30 -9.65
CA SER A 52 0.55 -3.90 -10.96
C SER A 52 1.53 -2.74 -10.85
N ILE A 53 1.26 -1.73 -10.03
CA ILE A 53 2.18 -0.61 -9.77
C ILE A 53 3.54 -1.12 -9.25
N THR A 54 3.53 -2.10 -8.34
CA THR A 54 4.77 -2.69 -7.81
C THR A 54 5.42 -3.70 -8.76
N GLY A 55 4.78 -4.01 -9.89
CA GLY A 55 5.23 -5.06 -10.81
C GLY A 55 5.13 -6.48 -10.25
N LEU A 56 4.45 -6.69 -9.12
CA LEU A 56 4.12 -8.02 -8.59
C LEU A 56 3.09 -8.74 -9.45
N GLN A 57 2.25 -7.98 -10.16
CA GLN A 57 1.32 -8.45 -11.15
C GLN A 57 1.65 -7.82 -12.50
N SER A 58 1.86 -8.64 -13.54
CA SER A 58 2.03 -8.14 -14.90
C SER A 58 0.69 -7.65 -15.46
N ILE A 59 0.71 -6.51 -16.14
CA ILE A 59 -0.42 -6.01 -16.93
C ILE A 59 -0.62 -6.85 -18.19
N ASP A 60 -1.75 -6.70 -18.87
CA ASP A 60 -1.97 -7.34 -20.16
C ASP A 60 -1.11 -6.71 -21.26
N ASN A 61 -0.86 -7.44 -22.33
CA ASN A 61 -0.22 -6.90 -23.52
C ASN A 61 -1.12 -5.83 -24.16
N GLY A 62 -0.56 -4.69 -24.54
CA GLY A 62 -1.30 -3.57 -25.08
C GLY A 62 -0.64 -2.23 -24.79
N PRO A 63 -1.35 -1.10 -24.92
CA PRO A 63 -0.81 0.26 -24.77
C PRO A 63 -0.46 0.62 -23.33
N GLY A 64 -0.88 -0.19 -22.35
CA GLY A 64 -0.72 0.10 -20.93
C GLY A 64 0.73 0.33 -20.51
N VAL A 65 0.95 1.41 -19.75
CA VAL A 65 2.25 1.79 -19.17
C VAL A 65 2.10 2.12 -17.70
N ILE A 66 3.03 1.63 -16.88
CA ILE A 66 3.16 2.01 -15.48
C ILE A 66 4.55 2.60 -15.25
N GLU A 67 4.58 3.78 -14.67
CA GLU A 67 5.79 4.44 -14.19
C GLU A 67 5.75 4.62 -12.67
N VAL A 68 6.89 4.49 -12.04
CA VAL A 68 7.10 4.73 -10.60
C VAL A 68 8.24 5.73 -10.47
N PHE A 69 7.99 6.87 -9.84
CA PHE A 69 8.93 7.99 -9.73
C PHE A 69 9.58 8.33 -11.08
N GLY A 70 8.77 8.40 -12.15
CA GLY A 70 9.24 8.71 -13.51
C GLY A 70 9.96 7.58 -14.22
N THR A 71 10.10 6.41 -13.60
CA THR A 71 10.76 5.23 -14.21
C THR A 71 9.72 4.23 -14.71
N VAL A 72 9.77 3.87 -15.99
CA VAL A 72 8.87 2.85 -16.55
C VAL A 72 9.18 1.49 -15.95
N VAL A 73 8.21 0.94 -15.20
CA VAL A 73 8.32 -0.37 -14.54
C VAL A 73 7.59 -1.47 -15.30
N GLN A 74 6.53 -1.12 -16.04
CA GLN A 74 5.81 -2.05 -16.90
C GLN A 74 5.37 -1.37 -18.20
N LYS A 75 5.46 -2.08 -19.30
CA LYS A 75 4.91 -1.73 -20.62
C LYS A 75 4.73 -2.97 -21.49
N ASN A 76 3.79 -2.94 -22.42
CA ASN A 76 3.57 -4.04 -23.38
C ASN A 76 3.44 -5.41 -22.68
N GLY A 77 2.70 -5.48 -21.58
CA GLY A 77 2.45 -6.73 -20.83
C GLY A 77 3.64 -7.26 -20.03
N ARG A 78 4.77 -6.55 -19.97
CA ARG A 78 6.01 -7.03 -19.33
C ARG A 78 6.58 -6.02 -18.35
N THR A 79 7.20 -6.54 -17.29
CA THR A 79 8.03 -5.73 -16.40
C THR A 79 9.37 -5.39 -17.09
N THR A 80 9.86 -4.17 -16.82
CA THR A 80 11.19 -3.74 -17.29
C THR A 80 12.28 -4.18 -16.30
N SER A 81 13.54 -4.07 -16.70
CA SER A 81 14.68 -4.31 -15.79
C SER A 81 14.71 -3.34 -14.60
N ALA A 82 14.10 -2.17 -14.73
CA ALA A 82 14.03 -1.15 -13.67
C ALA A 82 13.08 -1.51 -12.52
N VAL A 83 12.18 -2.50 -12.69
CA VAL A 83 11.19 -2.87 -11.67
C VAL A 83 11.83 -3.22 -10.31
N ARG A 84 13.01 -3.84 -10.30
CA ARG A 84 13.70 -4.19 -9.05
C ARG A 84 14.14 -2.95 -8.28
N ALA A 85 14.70 -1.96 -8.96
CA ALA A 85 15.10 -0.69 -8.34
C ALA A 85 13.87 0.10 -7.87
N ALA A 86 12.80 0.15 -8.68
CA ALA A 86 11.56 0.80 -8.30
C ALA A 86 10.93 0.17 -7.03
N ARG A 87 10.95 -1.17 -6.91
CA ARG A 87 10.47 -1.86 -5.69
C ARG A 87 11.23 -1.46 -4.43
N GLN A 88 12.49 -1.06 -4.52
CA GLN A 88 13.25 -0.59 -3.36
C GLN A 88 12.74 0.76 -2.85
N THR A 89 12.08 1.56 -3.70
CA THR A 89 11.48 2.85 -3.33
C THR A 89 10.04 2.74 -2.85
N LEU A 90 9.40 1.57 -3.00
CA LEU A 90 8.01 1.31 -2.63
C LEU A 90 7.93 0.34 -1.46
N GLY A 91 7.37 0.78 -0.35
CA GLY A 91 7.00 -0.09 0.77
C GLY A 91 5.64 -0.74 0.50
N MET A 92 5.60 -2.07 0.33
CA MET A 92 4.34 -2.77 0.17
C MET A 92 3.89 -3.37 1.51
N ILE A 93 2.68 -3.02 1.93
CA ILE A 93 2.00 -3.54 3.11
C ILE A 93 0.81 -4.36 2.64
N PHE A 94 0.72 -5.59 3.10
CA PHE A 94 -0.31 -6.54 2.69
C PHE A 94 -1.32 -6.77 3.83
N GLN A 95 -2.51 -7.18 3.48
CA GLN A 95 -3.57 -7.55 4.41
C GLN A 95 -3.12 -8.65 5.39
N GLN A 96 -2.35 -9.64 4.92
CA GLN A 96 -1.83 -10.76 5.73
C GLN A 96 -0.45 -10.48 6.35
N PHE A 97 -0.08 -9.20 6.55
CA PHE A 97 1.17 -8.71 7.16
C PHE A 97 2.46 -9.15 6.45
N ASN A 98 2.51 -10.32 5.83
CA ASN A 98 3.66 -10.94 5.15
C ASN A 98 4.96 -10.87 5.98
N LEU A 99 4.84 -11.16 7.27
CA LEU A 99 5.96 -11.43 8.16
C LEU A 99 6.28 -12.92 8.17
N VAL A 100 7.57 -13.25 8.29
CA VAL A 100 8.01 -14.62 8.47
C VAL A 100 7.74 -15.03 9.92
N GLY A 101 6.70 -15.81 10.15
CA GLY A 101 6.17 -16.10 11.51
C GLY A 101 7.18 -16.68 12.49
N ARG A 102 8.15 -17.48 12.01
CA ARG A 102 9.19 -18.12 12.85
C ARG A 102 10.33 -17.16 13.24
N LEU A 103 10.51 -16.06 12.52
CA LEU A 103 11.52 -15.04 12.82
C LEU A 103 10.99 -14.07 13.87
N SER A 104 11.93 -13.46 14.63
CA SER A 104 11.58 -12.35 15.53
C SER A 104 11.06 -11.15 14.73
N LEU A 105 10.33 -10.26 15.40
CA LEU A 105 9.87 -9.01 14.80
C LEU A 105 11.05 -8.18 14.29
N PHE A 106 12.12 -8.08 15.09
CA PHE A 106 13.35 -7.41 14.70
C PHE A 106 13.94 -8.00 13.41
N SER A 107 14.05 -9.33 13.32
CA SER A 107 14.56 -9.99 12.12
C SER A 107 13.68 -9.73 10.89
N ASN A 108 12.37 -9.72 11.06
CA ASN A 108 11.43 -9.37 9.99
C ASN A 108 11.63 -7.92 9.50
N VAL A 109 11.84 -6.98 10.41
CA VAL A 109 12.09 -5.58 10.08
C VAL A 109 13.44 -5.41 9.37
N MET A 110 14.46 -6.17 9.80
CA MET A 110 15.78 -6.19 9.15
C MET A 110 15.73 -6.66 7.69
N LEU A 111 14.75 -7.49 7.30
CA LEU A 111 14.55 -7.87 5.89
C LEU A 111 14.33 -6.64 4.98
N GLY A 112 13.85 -5.52 5.51
CA GLY A 112 13.77 -4.26 4.78
C GLY A 112 15.12 -3.76 4.28
N ALA A 113 16.22 -4.07 4.97
CA ALA A 113 17.57 -3.66 4.58
C ALA A 113 18.18 -4.52 3.45
N LEU A 114 17.54 -5.63 3.03
CA LEU A 114 18.09 -6.56 2.02
C LEU A 114 18.45 -5.89 0.69
N GLY A 115 17.78 -4.80 0.34
CA GLY A 115 18.10 -4.04 -0.88
C GLY A 115 19.44 -3.29 -0.84
N ARG A 116 20.00 -3.08 0.36
CA ARG A 116 21.21 -2.30 0.59
C ARG A 116 22.44 -3.14 0.97
N VAL A 117 22.23 -4.38 1.37
CA VAL A 117 23.32 -5.27 1.79
C VAL A 117 23.55 -6.41 0.79
N PRO A 118 24.78 -6.91 0.63
CA PRO A 118 25.02 -8.10 -0.16
C PRO A 118 24.18 -9.29 0.34
N GLY A 119 23.59 -10.06 -0.58
CA GLY A 119 22.63 -11.13 -0.24
C GLY A 119 23.17 -12.16 0.76
N TRP A 120 24.45 -12.52 0.68
CA TRP A 120 25.08 -13.46 1.62
C TRP A 120 25.10 -12.94 3.08
N ARG A 121 25.25 -11.62 3.29
CA ARG A 121 25.15 -11.01 4.63
C ARG A 121 23.74 -11.10 5.19
N GLY A 122 22.74 -10.88 4.34
CA GLY A 122 21.35 -11.04 4.74
C GLY A 122 21.02 -12.47 5.17
N LEU A 123 21.50 -13.47 4.43
CA LEU A 123 21.35 -14.89 4.74
C LEU A 123 22.07 -15.28 6.04
N ALA A 124 23.28 -14.78 6.27
CA ALA A 124 24.07 -15.03 7.48
C ALA A 124 23.60 -14.22 8.70
N GLY A 125 22.63 -13.31 8.58
CA GLY A 125 22.25 -12.39 9.66
C GLY A 125 23.34 -11.39 10.04
N ALA A 126 24.36 -11.22 9.17
CA ALA A 126 25.52 -10.33 9.41
C ALA A 126 25.20 -8.88 9.03
N TRP A 127 24.24 -8.30 9.74
CA TRP A 127 23.76 -6.95 9.49
C TRP A 127 24.72 -5.89 10.02
N PRO A 128 24.96 -4.79 9.27
CA PRO A 128 25.68 -3.62 9.78
C PRO A 128 25.03 -3.05 11.04
N SER A 129 25.84 -2.51 11.96
CA SER A 129 25.34 -1.90 13.19
C SER A 129 24.39 -0.74 12.94
N GLU A 130 24.63 0.05 11.91
CA GLU A 130 23.76 1.15 11.48
C GLU A 130 22.36 0.67 11.10
N ASP A 131 22.25 -0.43 10.33
CA ASP A 131 20.94 -1.00 9.95
C ASP A 131 20.21 -1.59 11.17
N LYS A 132 20.94 -2.16 12.15
CA LYS A 132 20.33 -2.61 13.42
C LYS A 132 19.77 -1.43 14.21
N THR A 133 20.51 -0.32 14.31
CA THR A 133 20.04 0.90 14.96
C THR A 133 18.81 1.48 14.25
N ARG A 134 18.83 1.54 12.92
CA ARG A 134 17.68 1.98 12.11
C ARG A 134 16.45 1.10 12.34
N ALA A 135 16.64 -0.23 12.43
CA ALA A 135 15.55 -1.15 12.67
C ALA A 135 14.92 -0.95 14.05
N MET A 136 15.74 -0.78 15.10
CA MET A 136 15.23 -0.48 16.44
C MET A 136 14.52 0.88 16.48
N ALA A 137 15.08 1.90 15.86
CA ALA A 137 14.45 3.22 15.76
C ALA A 137 13.08 3.13 15.03
N ALA A 138 12.99 2.36 13.94
CA ALA A 138 11.73 2.11 13.25
C ALA A 138 10.72 1.39 14.13
N LEU A 139 11.14 0.37 14.90
CA LEU A 139 10.27 -0.35 15.84
C LEU A 139 9.77 0.57 16.97
N HIS A 140 10.62 1.44 17.50
CA HIS A 140 10.21 2.46 18.47
C HIS A 140 9.19 3.41 17.88
N ARG A 141 9.44 3.92 16.68
CA ARG A 141 8.54 4.84 15.98
C ARG A 141 7.15 4.29 15.78
N VAL A 142 7.04 3.00 15.43
CA VAL A 142 5.74 2.34 15.24
C VAL A 142 5.17 1.77 16.55
N GLY A 143 5.83 1.97 17.70
CA GLY A 143 5.36 1.58 19.03
C GLY A 143 5.28 0.06 19.26
N VAL A 144 6.28 -0.70 18.75
CA VAL A 144 6.38 -2.16 18.96
C VAL A 144 7.80 -2.61 19.32
N ALA A 145 8.65 -1.71 19.81
CA ALA A 145 10.04 -2.03 20.16
C ALA A 145 10.15 -3.09 21.26
N ASP A 146 9.26 -3.09 22.24
CA ASP A 146 9.22 -4.05 23.35
C ASP A 146 8.99 -5.50 22.87
N TYR A 147 8.46 -5.66 21.67
CA TYR A 147 8.19 -6.94 21.03
C TYR A 147 9.29 -7.36 20.05
N ALA A 148 10.40 -6.63 19.95
CA ALA A 148 11.45 -6.83 18.95
C ALA A 148 12.01 -8.27 18.93
N ALA A 149 12.17 -8.89 20.10
CA ALA A 149 12.70 -10.26 20.25
C ALA A 149 11.63 -11.34 20.06
N GLN A 150 10.33 -11.00 20.08
CA GLN A 150 9.25 -11.97 19.97
C GLN A 150 9.08 -12.47 18.54
N ARG A 151 8.65 -13.72 18.36
CA ARG A 151 8.34 -14.29 17.05
C ARG A 151 7.10 -13.62 16.46
N ALA A 152 7.13 -13.36 15.15
CA ALA A 152 6.05 -12.64 14.50
C ALA A 152 4.68 -13.33 14.63
N ASN A 153 4.64 -14.66 14.63
CA ASN A 153 3.39 -15.42 14.78
C ASN A 153 2.77 -15.38 16.19
N THR A 154 3.47 -14.88 17.21
CA THR A 154 2.94 -14.71 18.57
C THR A 154 2.39 -13.31 18.83
N LEU A 155 2.53 -12.42 17.86
CA LEU A 155 2.10 -11.02 17.96
C LEU A 155 0.64 -10.85 17.54
N SER A 156 -0.04 -9.84 18.11
CA SER A 156 -1.36 -9.44 17.62
C SER A 156 -1.31 -8.92 16.19
N GLY A 157 -2.44 -8.96 15.47
CA GLY A 157 -2.52 -8.44 14.10
C GLY A 157 -2.04 -7.00 13.97
N GLY A 158 -2.43 -6.13 14.91
CA GLY A 158 -1.98 -4.73 14.93
C GLY A 158 -0.47 -4.57 15.19
N GLN A 159 0.15 -5.45 16.00
CA GLN A 159 1.60 -5.46 16.19
C GLN A 159 2.32 -5.93 14.93
N GLN A 160 1.82 -6.99 14.29
CA GLN A 160 2.38 -7.49 13.04
C GLN A 160 2.29 -6.43 11.92
N GLN A 161 1.16 -5.74 11.79
CA GLN A 161 0.97 -4.69 10.79
C GLN A 161 1.94 -3.52 11.00
N ARG A 162 2.09 -3.07 12.25
CA ARG A 162 3.06 -2.03 12.58
C ARG A 162 4.50 -2.50 12.32
N GLY A 163 4.81 -3.77 12.55
CA GLY A 163 6.08 -4.38 12.16
C GLY A 163 6.31 -4.36 10.64
N ALA A 164 5.27 -4.62 9.84
CA ALA A 164 5.37 -4.51 8.38
C ALA A 164 5.62 -3.07 7.93
N ILE A 165 5.04 -2.07 8.61
CA ILE A 165 5.33 -0.65 8.36
C ILE A 165 6.78 -0.33 8.75
N ALA A 166 7.26 -0.79 9.92
CA ALA A 166 8.66 -0.61 10.33
C ALA A 166 9.64 -1.20 9.29
N ARG A 167 9.31 -2.35 8.70
CA ARG A 167 10.09 -2.94 7.61
C ARG A 167 10.16 -2.02 6.38
N ALA A 168 9.05 -1.38 6.00
CA ALA A 168 9.03 -0.41 4.90
C ALA A 168 9.86 0.85 5.22
N ILE A 169 9.84 1.33 6.47
CA ILE A 169 10.70 2.43 6.94
C ILE A 169 12.18 2.03 6.82
N VAL A 170 12.56 0.84 7.31
CA VAL A 170 13.95 0.34 7.22
C VAL A 170 14.37 0.13 5.77
N GLN A 171 13.47 -0.25 4.88
CA GLN A 171 13.72 -0.35 3.45
C GLN A 171 14.14 1.01 2.85
N GLY A 172 13.76 2.13 3.46
CA GLY A 172 13.96 3.47 2.93
C GLY A 172 12.96 3.79 1.82
N ALA A 173 11.76 3.24 1.94
CA ALA A 173 10.68 3.49 0.99
C ALA A 173 10.36 4.99 0.90
N LYS A 174 10.11 5.48 -0.31
CA LYS A 174 9.66 6.87 -0.58
C LYS A 174 8.14 6.96 -0.66
N ALA A 175 7.48 5.84 -0.85
CA ALA A 175 6.02 5.74 -0.82
C ALA A 175 5.59 4.38 -0.26
N ILE A 176 4.38 4.34 0.31
CA ILE A 176 3.76 3.14 0.85
C ILE A 176 2.53 2.80 0.02
N LEU A 177 2.45 1.55 -0.42
CA LEU A 177 1.28 0.95 -1.04
C LEU A 177 0.70 -0.06 -0.04
N ALA A 178 -0.46 0.23 0.53
CA ALA A 178 -1.07 -0.59 1.56
C ALA A 178 -2.34 -1.27 1.03
N ASP A 179 -2.30 -2.60 0.91
CA ASP A 179 -3.41 -3.41 0.44
C ASP A 179 -4.23 -3.89 1.65
N GLU A 180 -5.36 -3.22 1.92
CA GLU A 180 -6.28 -3.48 3.04
C GLU A 180 -5.59 -3.57 4.42
N PRO A 181 -4.80 -2.55 4.81
CA PRO A 181 -3.91 -2.66 5.97
C PRO A 181 -4.64 -2.77 7.32
N VAL A 182 -5.95 -2.56 7.34
CA VAL A 182 -6.75 -2.54 8.57
C VAL A 182 -7.90 -3.56 8.58
N ALA A 183 -8.11 -4.32 7.51
CA ALA A 183 -9.28 -5.18 7.34
C ALA A 183 -9.42 -6.30 8.40
N SER A 184 -8.30 -6.75 8.98
CA SER A 184 -8.27 -7.85 9.95
C SER A 184 -7.92 -7.38 11.36
N LEU A 185 -8.05 -6.08 11.65
CA LEU A 185 -7.66 -5.48 12.91
C LEU A 185 -8.88 -5.05 13.73
N ASP A 186 -8.72 -5.08 15.05
CA ASP A 186 -9.66 -4.41 15.95
C ASP A 186 -9.67 -2.88 15.71
N PRO A 187 -10.74 -2.17 16.08
CA PRO A 187 -10.89 -0.73 15.80
C PRO A 187 -9.76 0.15 16.35
N VAL A 188 -9.20 -0.22 17.52
CA VAL A 188 -8.11 0.55 18.15
C VAL A 188 -6.80 0.36 17.36
N SER A 189 -6.49 -0.88 17.00
CA SER A 189 -5.31 -1.20 16.19
C SER A 189 -5.42 -0.61 14.78
N ALA A 190 -6.60 -0.67 14.16
CA ALA A 190 -6.86 -0.08 12.85
C ALA A 190 -6.61 1.43 12.85
N ARG A 191 -7.13 2.14 13.87
CA ARG A 191 -6.89 3.58 14.03
C ARG A 191 -5.39 3.89 14.14
N LYS A 192 -4.66 3.18 15.00
CA LYS A 192 -3.21 3.37 15.18
C LYS A 192 -2.42 3.17 13.87
N VAL A 193 -2.80 2.18 13.06
CA VAL A 193 -2.18 1.93 11.76
C VAL A 193 -2.45 3.08 10.79
N MET A 194 -3.70 3.57 10.71
CA MET A 194 -4.03 4.71 9.83
C MET A 194 -3.33 6.00 10.28
N GLU A 195 -3.33 6.30 11.58
CA GLU A 195 -2.62 7.46 12.15
C GLU A 195 -1.12 7.41 11.83
N LEU A 196 -0.51 6.23 11.89
CA LEU A 196 0.89 6.02 11.52
C LEU A 196 1.12 6.29 10.02
N LEU A 197 0.23 5.83 9.13
CA LEU A 197 0.34 6.12 7.69
C LEU A 197 0.21 7.63 7.42
N VAL A 198 -0.70 8.31 8.11
CA VAL A 198 -0.83 9.79 8.04
C VAL A 198 0.43 10.47 8.53
N GLU A 199 1.00 10.01 9.65
CA GLU A 199 2.25 10.57 10.17
C GLU A 199 3.40 10.44 9.17
N LEU A 200 3.58 9.27 8.55
CA LEU A 200 4.59 9.03 7.52
C LEU A 200 4.37 9.92 6.28
N ASN A 201 3.12 10.13 5.92
CA ASN A 201 2.78 11.04 4.82
C ASN A 201 3.11 12.50 5.17
N GLN A 202 2.63 13.00 6.31
CA GLN A 202 2.72 14.43 6.66
C GLN A 202 4.11 14.85 7.12
N ARG A 203 4.80 14.01 7.91
CA ARG A 203 6.13 14.35 8.47
C ARG A 203 7.28 13.97 7.56
N ASP A 204 7.19 12.83 6.87
CA ASP A 204 8.28 12.33 6.04
C ASP A 204 8.05 12.65 4.55
N GLY A 205 6.90 13.22 4.18
CA GLY A 205 6.54 13.49 2.78
C GLY A 205 6.36 12.23 1.93
N MET A 206 6.14 11.07 2.56
CA MET A 206 5.91 9.81 1.83
C MET A 206 4.58 9.86 1.07
N GLY A 207 4.58 9.43 -0.18
CA GLY A 207 3.32 9.13 -0.86
C GLY A 207 2.65 7.90 -0.26
N VAL A 208 1.33 7.91 -0.12
CA VAL A 208 0.58 6.76 0.41
C VAL A 208 -0.58 6.42 -0.50
N ILE A 209 -0.63 5.17 -0.97
CA ILE A 209 -1.78 4.62 -1.68
C ILE A 209 -2.34 3.49 -0.82
N VAL A 210 -3.56 3.66 -0.30
CA VAL A 210 -4.16 2.68 0.61
C VAL A 210 -5.48 2.17 0.06
N THR A 211 -5.66 0.83 -0.02
CA THR A 211 -6.98 0.26 -0.32
C THR A 211 -7.79 0.13 0.97
N LEU A 212 -9.01 0.57 0.92
CA LEU A 212 -9.93 0.55 2.06
C LEU A 212 -11.30 -0.01 1.65
N HIS A 213 -11.90 -0.84 2.50
CA HIS A 213 -13.30 -1.24 2.39
C HIS A 213 -14.23 -0.25 3.12
N GLN A 214 -13.75 0.28 4.24
CA GLN A 214 -14.49 1.21 5.08
C GLN A 214 -14.33 2.63 4.54
N VAL A 215 -15.39 3.18 3.99
CA VAL A 215 -15.42 4.53 3.40
C VAL A 215 -15.11 5.62 4.43
N ASP A 216 -15.51 5.41 5.68
CA ASP A 216 -15.25 6.34 6.80
C ASP A 216 -13.75 6.58 7.01
N TYR A 217 -12.93 5.53 6.88
CA TYR A 217 -11.47 5.68 6.94
C TYR A 217 -10.93 6.47 5.75
N ALA A 218 -11.47 6.25 4.55
CA ALA A 218 -11.07 7.01 3.36
C ALA A 218 -11.35 8.50 3.51
N ILE A 219 -12.57 8.84 3.97
CA ILE A 219 -12.98 10.24 4.19
C ILE A 219 -12.17 10.88 5.32
N ARG A 220 -11.92 10.14 6.39
CA ARG A 220 -11.26 10.67 7.59
C ARG A 220 -9.76 10.91 7.42
N TYR A 221 -9.06 10.04 6.68
CA TYR A 221 -7.60 10.01 6.66
C TYR A 221 -6.98 10.40 5.32
N CYS A 222 -7.75 10.38 4.21
CA CYS A 222 -7.23 10.66 2.89
C CYS A 222 -7.90 11.90 2.29
N ASN A 223 -7.11 12.75 1.63
CA ASN A 223 -7.64 13.96 0.98
C ASN A 223 -8.23 13.67 -0.40
N ARG A 224 -7.79 12.61 -1.06
CA ARG A 224 -8.25 12.18 -2.38
C ARG A 224 -8.66 10.72 -2.35
N VAL A 225 -9.71 10.43 -3.07
CA VAL A 225 -10.24 9.07 -3.24
C VAL A 225 -10.34 8.74 -4.71
N VAL A 226 -9.90 7.53 -5.06
CA VAL A 226 -10.08 6.93 -6.37
C VAL A 226 -10.96 5.69 -6.19
N ALA A 227 -12.14 5.68 -6.79
CA ALA A 227 -13.06 4.56 -6.69
C ALA A 227 -13.01 3.69 -7.94
N LEU A 228 -12.87 2.38 -7.73
CA LEU A 228 -12.90 1.37 -8.79
C LEU A 228 -14.21 0.56 -8.74
N LYS A 229 -14.84 0.37 -9.91
CA LYS A 229 -15.98 -0.53 -10.10
C LYS A 229 -15.80 -1.33 -11.38
N ALA A 230 -15.90 -2.65 -11.30
CA ALA A 230 -15.73 -3.55 -12.44
C ALA A 230 -14.46 -3.27 -13.28
N GLY A 231 -13.34 -3.00 -12.62
CA GLY A 231 -12.04 -2.75 -13.24
C GLY A 231 -11.88 -1.36 -13.86
N LYS A 232 -12.81 -0.45 -13.66
CA LYS A 232 -12.75 0.94 -14.17
C LYS A 232 -12.75 1.93 -13.02
N ILE A 233 -12.09 3.08 -13.20
CA ILE A 233 -12.22 4.21 -12.30
C ILE A 233 -13.57 4.87 -12.58
N VAL A 234 -14.39 5.01 -11.53
CA VAL A 234 -15.72 5.64 -11.59
C VAL A 234 -15.78 6.95 -10.79
N TYR A 235 -14.80 7.19 -9.94
CA TYR A 235 -14.59 8.45 -9.22
C TYR A 235 -13.10 8.69 -9.01
N ASP A 236 -12.66 9.92 -9.18
CA ASP A 236 -11.32 10.38 -8.85
C ASP A 236 -11.42 11.86 -8.43
N GLY A 237 -11.29 12.11 -7.14
CA GLY A 237 -11.50 13.45 -6.61
C GLY A 237 -11.30 13.56 -5.10
N PRO A 238 -11.59 14.73 -4.51
CA PRO A 238 -11.44 14.96 -3.08
C PRO A 238 -12.38 14.06 -2.27
N SER A 239 -11.90 13.58 -1.11
CA SER A 239 -12.72 12.74 -0.22
C SER A 239 -14.00 13.45 0.26
N SER A 240 -13.99 14.78 0.35
CA SER A 240 -15.16 15.62 0.66
C SER A 240 -16.25 15.61 -0.43
N GLY A 241 -15.94 15.16 -1.63
CA GLY A 241 -16.90 15.01 -2.73
C GLY A 241 -17.65 13.68 -2.76
N LEU A 242 -17.37 12.78 -1.81
CA LEU A 242 -18.09 11.51 -1.67
C LEU A 242 -19.43 11.73 -0.96
N ASP A 243 -20.43 12.14 -1.71
CA ASP A 243 -21.81 12.20 -1.22
C ASP A 243 -22.49 10.82 -1.28
N THR A 244 -23.69 10.71 -0.68
CA THR A 244 -24.47 9.46 -0.64
C THR A 244 -24.76 8.94 -2.05
N LYS A 245 -25.05 9.83 -3.00
CA LYS A 245 -25.32 9.45 -4.39
C LYS A 245 -24.10 8.80 -5.04
N THR A 246 -22.93 9.41 -4.90
CA THR A 246 -21.67 8.88 -5.42
C THR A 246 -21.35 7.51 -4.80
N LEU A 247 -21.61 7.34 -3.49
CA LEU A 247 -21.40 6.05 -2.82
C LEU A 247 -22.36 4.98 -3.31
N ILE A 248 -23.63 5.29 -3.56
CA ILE A 248 -24.60 4.38 -4.18
C ILE A 248 -24.16 4.00 -5.61
N ASP A 249 -23.67 4.95 -6.38
CA ASP A 249 -23.14 4.69 -7.73
C ASP A 249 -21.94 3.73 -7.71
N ILE A 250 -21.07 3.86 -6.70
CA ILE A 250 -19.88 3.01 -6.53
C ILE A 250 -20.27 1.61 -6.05
N TYR A 251 -21.02 1.51 -4.95
CA TYR A 251 -21.25 0.25 -4.22
C TYR A 251 -22.57 -0.43 -4.58
N GLY A 252 -23.54 0.30 -5.09
CA GLY A 252 -24.91 -0.15 -5.34
C GLY A 252 -25.90 0.32 -4.28
N PRO A 253 -27.22 0.17 -4.53
CA PRO A 253 -28.27 0.66 -3.63
C PRO A 253 -28.25 0.01 -2.24
N GLU A 254 -27.79 -1.22 -2.13
CA GLU A 254 -27.66 -1.94 -0.84
C GLU A 254 -26.67 -1.27 0.14
N PHE A 255 -25.82 -0.36 -0.36
CA PHE A 255 -24.89 0.38 0.48
C PHE A 255 -25.58 1.38 1.41
N GLU A 256 -26.70 1.93 1.00
CA GLU A 256 -27.45 2.92 1.77
C GLU A 256 -27.94 2.33 3.10
N ASP A 257 -28.53 1.15 3.05
CA ASP A 257 -29.03 0.45 4.23
C ASP A 257 -27.90 0.10 5.20
N ALA A 258 -26.81 -0.47 4.69
CA ALA A 258 -25.65 -0.85 5.52
C ALA A 258 -24.89 0.36 6.12
N PHE A 259 -24.89 1.51 5.43
CA PHE A 259 -24.20 2.71 5.91
C PHE A 259 -24.97 3.44 7.02
N TRP A 260 -26.30 3.44 6.95
CA TRP A 260 -27.14 4.07 7.99
C TRP A 260 -27.28 3.19 9.22
N GLU A 261 -27.36 1.86 9.09
CA GLU A 261 -27.34 0.93 10.23
C GLU A 261 -26.05 1.03 11.05
N ALA A 262 -24.91 1.30 10.42
CA ALA A 262 -23.63 1.47 11.12
C ALA A 262 -23.49 2.80 11.86
N LYS A 263 -24.37 3.79 11.61
CA LYS A 263 -24.38 5.10 12.25
C LYS A 263 -25.47 5.27 13.33
N ALA A 264 -26.43 4.34 13.41
CA ALA A 264 -27.45 4.26 14.42
C ALA A 264 -26.94 3.53 15.67
#